data_ea65b9f216a30cb08c35a4e8d3ad4439
#
_entry.id   ea65b9f216a30cb08c35a4e8d3ad4439
#
_cell.length_a   1.000
_cell.length_b   1.000
_cell.length_c   1.000
_cell.angle_alpha   90.00
_cell.angle_beta   90.00
_cell.angle_gamma   90.00
#
_symmetry.space_group_name_H-M   'P 1'
#
loop_
_entity.id
_entity.type
_entity.pdbx_description
1 polymer ?
#
loop_
_entity_poly.entity_id
_entity_poly.type
_entity_poly.pdbx_seq_one_letter_code
_entity_poly.pdbx_strand_id
1 'polypeptide(L)'
;MPVLRISCADRTGLVHAVTGVLVRHHLNIISNHEFVDKDSLQFFMRTEFDIPDESLVSHTGTYLHQQLTDELTNVLPEQAHISLSHSAPPRIMILVTKEYHCLGELLVRHAFGDMPAEICAVAGNYTTLQALTEKFDVPYHCISHEGITREEQEEQMMACIDRYAPDYLVLAKYMRVLSPRFVERYAHRIINIHHSFLPAFIGAQPYKQAYQRGVKIIGATAHFVTNDLDEGPIIAQSVIPVDHTHSAADMAQRGRDVEKTVLARALKLVLEERVFLCGNRVILFE
;
A
#
# COMPACT_ATOMS: atom_id res chain seq x y z
N MET A 1 3.21 -5.75 -17.96
CA MET A 1 4.01 -7.00 -17.85
C MET A 1 3.58 -7.72 -16.59
N PRO A 2 3.37 -9.04 -16.64
CA PRO A 2 3.04 -9.83 -15.45
C PRO A 2 4.20 -9.86 -14.46
N VAL A 3 3.86 -9.91 -13.18
CA VAL A 3 4.81 -10.03 -12.06
C VAL A 3 4.50 -11.29 -11.28
N LEU A 4 5.49 -12.14 -11.11
CA LEU A 4 5.45 -13.29 -10.21
C LEU A 4 6.12 -12.90 -8.89
N ARG A 5 5.43 -13.12 -7.79
CA ARG A 5 5.95 -12.93 -6.43
C ARG A 5 5.92 -14.24 -5.66
N ILE A 6 7.03 -14.55 -5.03
CA ILE A 6 7.19 -15.76 -4.22
C ILE A 6 7.77 -15.38 -2.87
N SER A 7 7.20 -15.94 -1.82
CA SER A 7 7.84 -15.98 -0.49
C SER A 7 7.69 -17.36 0.12
N CYS A 8 8.79 -17.92 0.63
CA CYS A 8 8.81 -19.27 1.21
C CYS A 8 10.00 -19.44 2.15
N ALA A 9 10.06 -20.57 2.87
CA ALA A 9 11.25 -20.97 3.61
C ALA A 9 12.46 -21.11 2.65
N ASP A 10 13.62 -20.57 3.06
CA ASP A 10 14.83 -20.61 2.24
C ASP A 10 15.39 -22.03 2.10
N ARG A 11 15.85 -22.36 0.90
CA ARG A 11 16.62 -23.57 0.59
C ARG A 11 17.42 -23.40 -0.70
N THR A 12 18.44 -24.22 -0.85
CA THR A 12 19.24 -24.27 -2.10
C THR A 12 18.38 -24.64 -3.31
N GLY A 13 18.57 -23.93 -4.43
CA GLY A 13 17.98 -24.23 -5.72
C GLY A 13 16.64 -23.59 -6.03
N LEU A 14 16.10 -22.69 -5.16
CA LEU A 14 14.81 -22.03 -5.38
C LEU A 14 14.77 -21.24 -6.67
N VAL A 15 15.78 -20.40 -6.95
CA VAL A 15 15.85 -19.59 -8.18
C VAL A 15 15.82 -20.52 -9.42
N HIS A 16 16.60 -21.60 -9.41
CA HIS A 16 16.61 -22.58 -10.51
C HIS A 16 15.24 -23.25 -10.69
N ALA A 17 14.59 -23.65 -9.58
CA ALA A 17 13.29 -24.29 -9.64
C ALA A 17 12.23 -23.36 -10.25
N VAL A 18 12.18 -22.09 -9.83
CA VAL A 18 11.24 -21.10 -10.35
C VAL A 18 11.52 -20.75 -11.81
N THR A 19 12.77 -20.43 -12.14
CA THR A 19 13.14 -20.07 -13.52
C THR A 19 12.96 -21.24 -14.48
N GLY A 20 13.16 -22.49 -14.01
CA GLY A 20 12.88 -23.71 -14.78
C GLY A 20 11.39 -23.86 -15.13
N VAL A 21 10.47 -23.48 -14.23
CA VAL A 21 9.03 -23.43 -14.55
C VAL A 21 8.76 -22.38 -15.64
N LEU A 22 9.26 -21.17 -15.50
CA LEU A 22 9.05 -20.09 -16.47
C LEU A 22 9.58 -20.49 -17.87
N VAL A 23 10.75 -21.13 -17.94
CA VAL A 23 11.33 -21.60 -19.21
C VAL A 23 10.46 -22.67 -19.87
N ARG A 24 9.89 -23.63 -19.13
CA ARG A 24 8.98 -24.64 -19.69
C ARG A 24 7.73 -24.04 -20.33
N HIS A 25 7.28 -22.91 -19.81
CA HIS A 25 6.15 -22.15 -20.37
C HIS A 25 6.57 -21.10 -21.41
N HIS A 26 7.83 -21.14 -21.88
CA HIS A 26 8.39 -20.19 -22.87
C HIS A 26 8.27 -18.72 -22.46
N LEU A 27 8.27 -18.43 -21.15
CA LEU A 27 8.20 -17.07 -20.62
C LEU A 27 9.59 -16.45 -20.54
N ASN A 28 9.73 -15.24 -21.06
CA ASN A 28 10.98 -14.50 -21.04
C ASN A 28 11.08 -13.63 -19.79
N ILE A 29 12.10 -13.85 -18.96
CA ILE A 29 12.37 -13.04 -17.77
C ILE A 29 12.96 -11.70 -18.18
N ILE A 30 12.31 -10.61 -17.80
CA ILE A 30 12.75 -9.23 -18.07
C ILE A 30 13.53 -8.69 -16.87
N SER A 31 13.06 -8.96 -15.66
CA SER A 31 13.70 -8.52 -14.41
C SER A 31 13.49 -9.57 -13.34
N ASN A 32 14.53 -9.83 -12.56
CA ASN A 32 14.47 -10.77 -11.45
C ASN A 32 15.23 -10.21 -10.25
N HIS A 33 14.55 -10.19 -9.11
CA HIS A 33 15.11 -9.76 -7.83
C HIS A 33 14.82 -10.82 -6.78
N GLU A 34 15.83 -11.20 -6.01
CA GLU A 34 15.69 -12.12 -4.90
C GLU A 34 16.40 -11.60 -3.65
N PHE A 35 15.90 -12.02 -2.50
CA PHE A 35 16.46 -11.71 -1.20
C PHE A 35 16.18 -12.83 -0.20
N VAL A 36 17.17 -13.15 0.62
CA VAL A 36 17.01 -14.05 1.78
C VAL A 36 17.15 -13.25 3.06
N ASP A 37 16.10 -13.20 3.85
CA ASP A 37 16.18 -12.69 5.22
C ASP A 37 16.81 -13.75 6.12
N LYS A 38 18.04 -13.47 6.59
CA LYS A 38 18.83 -14.45 7.37
C LYS A 38 18.28 -14.71 8.75
N ASP A 39 17.53 -13.76 9.30
CA ASP A 39 16.98 -13.88 10.65
C ASP A 39 15.74 -14.80 10.66
N SER A 40 14.86 -14.64 9.68
CA SER A 40 13.64 -15.45 9.55
C SER A 40 13.83 -16.69 8.67
N LEU A 41 14.96 -16.83 7.97
CA LEU A 41 15.22 -17.85 6.97
C LEU A 41 14.13 -17.91 5.88
N GLN A 42 13.66 -16.72 5.48
CA GLN A 42 12.66 -16.56 4.42
C GLN A 42 13.31 -16.08 3.13
N PHE A 43 12.95 -16.72 2.04
CA PHE A 43 13.29 -16.34 0.69
C PHE A 43 12.15 -15.52 0.07
N PHE A 44 12.52 -14.45 -0.63
CA PHE A 44 11.61 -13.57 -1.37
C PHE A 44 12.12 -13.45 -2.80
N MET A 45 11.22 -13.53 -3.77
CA MET A 45 11.56 -13.37 -5.19
C MET A 45 10.45 -12.61 -5.90
N ARG A 46 10.86 -11.63 -6.72
CA ARG A 46 10.00 -10.87 -7.61
C ARG A 46 10.55 -10.98 -9.03
N THR A 47 9.76 -11.52 -9.94
CA THR A 47 10.15 -11.72 -11.34
C THR A 47 9.15 -11.05 -12.25
N GLU A 48 9.61 -10.13 -13.08
CA GLU A 48 8.85 -9.60 -14.22
C GLU A 48 9.18 -10.45 -15.44
N PHE A 49 8.17 -10.84 -16.17
CA PHE A 49 8.35 -11.66 -17.37
C PHE A 49 7.42 -11.21 -18.50
N ASP A 50 7.79 -11.58 -19.71
CA ASP A 50 7.01 -11.32 -20.91
C ASP A 50 6.40 -12.62 -21.43
N ILE A 51 5.23 -12.50 -22.06
CA ILE A 51 4.51 -13.58 -22.70
C ILE A 51 4.65 -13.35 -24.21
N PRO A 52 5.53 -14.07 -24.93
CA PRO A 52 5.89 -13.76 -26.31
C PRO A 52 4.74 -13.89 -27.32
N ASP A 53 3.67 -14.59 -26.97
CA ASP A 53 2.53 -14.83 -27.86
C ASP A 53 1.23 -14.29 -27.26
N GLU A 54 0.84 -13.08 -27.71
CA GLU A 54 -0.41 -12.42 -27.27
C GLU A 54 -1.68 -13.23 -27.63
N SER A 55 -1.61 -14.18 -28.58
CA SER A 55 -2.76 -15.05 -28.90
C SER A 55 -3.10 -16.00 -27.73
N LEU A 56 -2.14 -16.24 -26.82
CA LEU A 56 -2.34 -16.99 -25.59
C LEU A 56 -3.03 -16.18 -24.49
N VAL A 57 -3.15 -14.85 -24.62
CA VAL A 57 -3.63 -13.95 -23.55
C VAL A 57 -5.16 -13.88 -23.48
N SER A 58 -5.92 -14.03 -24.58
CA SER A 58 -7.36 -13.69 -24.61
C SER A 58 -8.32 -14.77 -24.07
N HIS A 59 -7.90 -16.06 -24.04
CA HIS A 59 -8.66 -17.15 -23.37
C HIS A 59 -7.78 -18.01 -22.45
N THR A 60 -6.47 -17.79 -22.47
CA THR A 60 -5.44 -18.59 -21.84
C THR A 60 -4.85 -17.94 -20.58
N GLY A 61 -5.11 -16.66 -20.33
CA GLY A 61 -4.52 -15.95 -19.18
C GLY A 61 -4.85 -16.62 -17.84
N THR A 62 -6.09 -16.99 -17.61
CA THR A 62 -6.52 -17.71 -16.40
C THR A 62 -5.94 -19.13 -16.37
N TYR A 63 -5.85 -19.79 -17.53
CA TYR A 63 -5.30 -21.14 -17.66
C TYR A 63 -3.78 -21.16 -17.42
N LEU A 64 -3.04 -20.24 -18.02
CA LEU A 64 -1.60 -20.09 -17.79
C LEU A 64 -1.31 -19.75 -16.32
N HIS A 65 -2.11 -18.85 -15.72
CA HIS A 65 -1.99 -18.49 -14.31
C HIS A 65 -2.14 -19.73 -13.41
N GLN A 66 -3.17 -20.55 -13.65
CA GLN A 66 -3.40 -21.78 -12.88
C GLN A 66 -2.26 -22.79 -13.07
N GLN A 67 -1.83 -23.04 -14.31
CA GLN A 67 -0.74 -23.96 -14.60
C GLN A 67 0.58 -23.53 -13.94
N LEU A 68 0.94 -22.24 -14.03
CA LEU A 68 2.13 -21.71 -13.37
C LEU A 68 2.05 -21.88 -11.85
N THR A 69 0.89 -21.57 -11.26
CA THR A 69 0.68 -21.73 -9.82
C THR A 69 0.80 -23.17 -9.38
N ASP A 70 0.19 -24.10 -10.10
CA ASP A 70 0.21 -25.54 -9.80
C ASP A 70 1.64 -26.10 -9.91
N GLU A 71 2.36 -25.78 -11.00
CA GLU A 71 3.74 -26.23 -11.17
C GLU A 71 4.69 -25.62 -10.14
N LEU A 72 4.55 -24.33 -9.84
CA LEU A 72 5.35 -23.66 -8.80
C LEU A 72 5.08 -24.26 -7.43
N THR A 73 3.82 -24.57 -7.11
CA THR A 73 3.46 -25.22 -5.85
C THR A 73 4.15 -26.60 -5.70
N ASN A 74 4.30 -27.34 -6.79
CA ASN A 74 4.96 -28.67 -6.77
C ASN A 74 6.49 -28.59 -6.57
N VAL A 75 7.14 -27.49 -6.96
CA VAL A 75 8.61 -27.36 -6.89
C VAL A 75 9.10 -26.50 -5.74
N LEU A 76 8.22 -25.75 -5.10
CA LEU A 76 8.53 -24.90 -3.96
C LEU A 76 8.31 -25.62 -2.62
N PRO A 77 8.85 -25.09 -1.50
CA PRO A 77 8.56 -25.60 -0.16
C PRO A 77 7.05 -25.57 0.15
N GLU A 78 6.60 -26.44 1.04
CA GLU A 78 5.25 -26.38 1.60
C GLU A 78 5.02 -24.97 2.19
N GLN A 79 3.79 -24.46 2.05
CA GLN A 79 3.38 -23.11 2.47
C GLN A 79 4.07 -21.96 1.72
N ALA A 80 4.66 -22.20 0.53
CA ALA A 80 5.09 -21.11 -0.33
C ALA A 80 3.89 -20.23 -0.71
N HIS A 81 4.05 -18.92 -0.52
CA HIS A 81 3.09 -17.94 -1.02
C HIS A 81 3.48 -17.53 -2.43
N ILE A 82 2.60 -17.83 -3.38
CA ILE A 82 2.79 -17.54 -4.81
C ILE A 82 1.70 -16.56 -5.21
N SER A 83 2.08 -15.45 -5.82
CA SER A 83 1.16 -14.45 -6.38
C SER A 83 1.60 -14.07 -7.78
N LEU A 84 0.66 -14.06 -8.70
CA LEU A 84 0.81 -13.53 -10.05
C LEU A 84 -0.04 -12.27 -10.19
N SER A 85 0.52 -11.22 -10.77
CA SER A 85 -0.20 -9.96 -10.97
C SER A 85 -1.42 -10.16 -11.86
N HIS A 86 -2.49 -9.44 -11.54
CA HIS A 86 -3.67 -9.37 -12.39
C HIS A 86 -3.40 -8.51 -13.64
N SER A 87 -4.10 -8.78 -14.72
CA SER A 87 -4.04 -7.97 -15.94
C SER A 87 -4.71 -6.61 -15.79
N ALA A 88 -5.69 -6.49 -14.88
CA ALA A 88 -6.37 -5.23 -14.58
C ALA A 88 -5.60 -4.42 -13.52
N PRO A 89 -5.61 -3.08 -13.61
CA PRO A 89 -5.02 -2.24 -12.57
C PRO A 89 -5.71 -2.49 -11.23
N PRO A 90 -4.95 -2.53 -10.12
CA PRO A 90 -5.53 -2.68 -8.79
C PRO A 90 -6.46 -1.51 -8.45
N ARG A 91 -7.49 -1.79 -7.67
CA ARG A 91 -8.51 -0.83 -7.26
C ARG A 91 -8.24 -0.36 -5.84
N ILE A 92 -8.24 0.96 -5.64
CA ILE A 92 -8.03 1.55 -4.32
C ILE A 92 -9.23 2.40 -3.91
N MET A 93 -9.56 2.36 -2.62
CA MET A 93 -10.50 3.28 -1.99
C MET A 93 -9.77 4.15 -0.98
N ILE A 94 -9.98 5.47 -1.05
CA ILE A 94 -9.28 6.43 -0.20
C ILE A 94 -10.21 6.88 0.92
N LEU A 95 -9.74 6.74 2.17
CA LEU A 95 -10.45 7.22 3.35
C LEU A 95 -9.85 8.54 3.83
N VAL A 96 -10.70 9.54 4.08
CA VAL A 96 -10.28 10.91 4.39
C VAL A 96 -11.06 11.52 5.55
N THR A 97 -10.51 12.58 6.16
CA THR A 97 -11.24 13.40 7.12
C THR A 97 -11.46 14.82 6.58
N LYS A 98 -10.54 15.75 6.76
CA LYS A 98 -10.69 17.16 6.33
C LYS A 98 -9.50 17.69 5.54
N GLU A 99 -8.32 17.12 5.72
CA GLU A 99 -7.09 17.60 5.07
C GLU A 99 -7.00 17.07 3.65
N TYR A 100 -6.73 18.00 2.72
CA TYR A 100 -6.83 17.72 1.27
C TYR A 100 -5.52 17.30 0.61
N HIS A 101 -4.37 17.60 1.22
CA HIS A 101 -3.06 17.55 0.53
C HIS A 101 -2.69 16.14 0.03
N CYS A 102 -2.91 15.09 0.83
CA CYS A 102 -2.67 13.72 0.40
C CYS A 102 -3.68 13.27 -0.65
N LEU A 103 -4.98 13.53 -0.42
CA LEU A 103 -6.02 13.21 -1.40
C LEU A 103 -5.79 13.91 -2.74
N GLY A 104 -5.52 15.22 -2.71
CA GLY A 104 -5.28 16.01 -3.92
C GLY A 104 -4.10 15.51 -4.74
N GLU A 105 -2.99 15.14 -4.10
CA GLU A 105 -1.83 14.50 -4.77
C GLU A 105 -2.23 13.20 -5.48
N LEU A 106 -2.98 12.32 -4.80
CA LEU A 106 -3.40 11.04 -5.39
C LEU A 106 -4.40 11.23 -6.55
N LEU A 107 -5.36 12.15 -6.41
CA LEU A 107 -6.31 12.45 -7.47
C LEU A 107 -5.62 13.01 -8.73
N VAL A 108 -4.64 13.92 -8.56
CA VAL A 108 -3.86 14.45 -9.68
C VAL A 108 -3.07 13.34 -10.37
N ARG A 109 -2.33 12.52 -9.61
CA ARG A 109 -1.58 11.40 -10.18
C ARG A 109 -2.47 10.41 -10.93
N HIS A 110 -3.64 10.13 -10.39
CA HIS A 110 -4.62 9.27 -11.05
C HIS A 110 -5.10 9.87 -12.37
N ALA A 111 -5.48 11.13 -12.38
CA ALA A 111 -6.00 11.82 -13.56
C ALA A 111 -4.98 11.92 -14.71
N PHE A 112 -3.66 11.97 -14.40
CA PHE A 112 -2.59 12.03 -15.38
C PHE A 112 -1.87 10.70 -15.65
N GLY A 113 -2.36 9.60 -15.07
CA GLY A 113 -1.82 8.25 -15.31
C GLY A 113 -0.50 7.95 -14.60
N ASP A 114 -0.12 8.77 -13.60
CA ASP A 114 1.11 8.60 -12.81
C ASP A 114 0.95 7.61 -11.64
N MET A 115 -0.22 6.99 -11.53
CA MET A 115 -0.52 5.99 -10.52
C MET A 115 -1.14 4.74 -11.18
N PRO A 116 -0.52 3.56 -11.03
CA PRO A 116 -0.97 2.32 -11.69
C PRO A 116 -2.14 1.68 -10.94
N ALA A 117 -3.21 2.44 -10.65
CA ALA A 117 -4.40 1.97 -9.95
C ALA A 117 -5.64 2.77 -10.34
N GLU A 118 -6.81 2.17 -10.19
CA GLU A 118 -8.11 2.83 -10.26
C GLU A 118 -8.50 3.35 -8.87
N ILE A 119 -8.79 4.65 -8.74
CA ILE A 119 -9.46 5.17 -7.52
C ILE A 119 -10.95 4.91 -7.70
N CYS A 120 -11.46 3.82 -7.11
CA CYS A 120 -12.85 3.42 -7.28
C CYS A 120 -13.85 4.27 -6.47
N ALA A 121 -13.43 4.85 -5.35
CA ALA A 121 -14.20 5.81 -4.57
C ALA A 121 -13.33 6.48 -3.50
N VAL A 122 -13.84 7.60 -2.96
CA VAL A 122 -13.35 8.24 -1.74
C VAL A 122 -14.47 8.21 -0.70
N ALA A 123 -14.13 7.90 0.55
CA ALA A 123 -15.07 8.01 1.66
C ALA A 123 -14.50 8.87 2.79
N GLY A 124 -15.35 9.67 3.41
CA GLY A 124 -14.93 10.56 4.50
C GLY A 124 -16.01 10.77 5.55
N ASN A 125 -15.61 11.32 6.70
CA ASN A 125 -16.53 11.63 7.80
C ASN A 125 -17.26 12.97 7.62
N TYR A 126 -16.81 13.79 6.67
CA TYR A 126 -17.30 15.15 6.40
C TYR A 126 -17.44 15.36 4.90
N THR A 127 -18.26 16.30 4.49
CA THR A 127 -18.43 16.68 3.08
C THR A 127 -17.34 17.62 2.56
N THR A 128 -16.39 18.04 3.40
CA THR A 128 -15.36 19.06 3.09
C THR A 128 -14.58 18.76 1.80
N LEU A 129 -14.29 17.49 1.52
CA LEU A 129 -13.48 17.08 0.37
C LEU A 129 -14.32 16.54 -0.80
N GLN A 130 -15.65 16.55 -0.69
CA GLN A 130 -16.56 16.05 -1.72
C GLN A 130 -16.39 16.81 -3.04
N ALA A 131 -16.50 18.14 -3.02
CA ALA A 131 -16.39 18.97 -4.21
C ALA A 131 -15.00 18.89 -4.87
N LEU A 132 -13.93 18.60 -4.12
CA LEU A 132 -12.60 18.34 -4.67
C LEU A 132 -12.60 17.00 -5.42
N THR A 133 -13.12 15.95 -4.81
CA THR A 133 -13.11 14.58 -5.35
C THR A 133 -13.94 14.49 -6.63
N GLU A 134 -15.14 15.08 -6.63
CA GLU A 134 -16.06 15.08 -7.78
C GLU A 134 -15.49 15.79 -9.02
N LYS A 135 -14.55 16.74 -8.85
CA LYS A 135 -13.85 17.38 -9.99
C LYS A 135 -12.96 16.42 -10.79
N PHE A 136 -12.64 15.28 -10.23
CA PHE A 136 -11.84 14.22 -10.86
C PHE A 136 -12.70 13.02 -11.28
N ASP A 137 -14.03 13.18 -11.33
CA ASP A 137 -15.00 12.14 -11.67
C ASP A 137 -14.93 10.90 -10.76
N VAL A 138 -14.44 11.07 -9.53
CA VAL A 138 -14.37 9.99 -8.53
C VAL A 138 -15.56 10.10 -7.57
N PRO A 139 -16.29 9.02 -7.31
CA PRO A 139 -17.41 9.00 -6.36
C PRO A 139 -16.96 9.33 -4.95
N TYR A 140 -17.71 10.19 -4.25
CA TYR A 140 -17.48 10.52 -2.84
C TYR A 140 -18.64 10.05 -1.96
N HIS A 141 -18.31 9.41 -0.83
CA HIS A 141 -19.27 8.95 0.17
C HIS A 141 -19.02 9.63 1.50
N CYS A 142 -19.98 10.44 1.95
CA CYS A 142 -19.94 11.02 3.30
C CYS A 142 -20.58 10.04 4.28
N ILE A 143 -19.77 9.43 5.16
CA ILE A 143 -20.20 8.52 6.23
C ILE A 143 -19.94 9.22 7.55
N SER A 144 -20.91 10.05 7.96
CA SER A 144 -20.81 10.87 9.19
C SER A 144 -20.73 9.99 10.43
N HIS A 145 -20.00 10.47 11.42
CA HIS A 145 -19.95 9.89 12.76
C HIS A 145 -20.85 10.62 13.75
N GLU A 146 -21.54 11.67 13.29
CA GLU A 146 -22.40 12.49 14.15
C GLU A 146 -23.70 11.76 14.46
N GLY A 147 -24.00 11.63 15.75
CA GLY A 147 -25.24 11.02 16.23
C GLY A 147 -25.30 9.48 16.16
N ILE A 148 -24.20 8.82 15.82
CA ILE A 148 -24.10 7.34 15.77
C ILE A 148 -22.88 6.86 16.55
N THR A 149 -22.87 5.59 16.94
CA THR A 149 -21.74 4.95 17.60
C THR A 149 -20.59 4.73 16.61
N ARG A 150 -19.39 4.42 17.14
CA ARG A 150 -18.24 4.06 16.33
C ARG A 150 -18.51 2.79 15.53
N GLU A 151 -19.13 1.82 16.15
CA GLU A 151 -19.48 0.53 15.57
C GLU A 151 -20.44 0.70 14.39
N GLU A 152 -21.49 1.49 14.55
CA GLU A 152 -22.44 1.80 13.48
C GLU A 152 -21.78 2.54 12.32
N GLN A 153 -20.90 3.48 12.60
CA GLN A 153 -20.16 4.22 11.57
C GLN A 153 -19.20 3.31 10.81
N GLU A 154 -18.48 2.41 11.51
CA GLU A 154 -17.60 1.44 10.86
C GLU A 154 -18.37 0.41 10.03
N GLU A 155 -19.58 -0.02 10.47
CA GLU A 155 -20.43 -0.90 9.66
C GLU A 155 -20.87 -0.24 8.36
N GLN A 156 -21.29 1.03 8.40
CA GLN A 156 -21.63 1.79 7.20
C GLN A 156 -20.40 1.94 6.27
N MET A 157 -19.22 2.17 6.85
CA MET A 157 -17.96 2.27 6.10
C MET A 157 -17.62 0.93 5.44
N MET A 158 -17.68 -0.19 6.17
CA MET A 158 -17.44 -1.52 5.62
C MET A 158 -18.44 -1.87 4.52
N ALA A 159 -19.73 -1.57 4.70
CA ALA A 159 -20.74 -1.77 3.66
C ALA A 159 -20.47 -0.93 2.38
N CYS A 160 -19.94 0.28 2.55
CA CYS A 160 -19.50 1.10 1.42
C CYS A 160 -18.28 0.48 0.72
N ILE A 161 -17.27 0.06 1.47
CA ILE A 161 -16.05 -0.59 0.95
C ILE A 161 -16.40 -1.87 0.19
N ASP A 162 -17.24 -2.73 0.76
CA ASP A 162 -17.62 -4.01 0.16
C ASP A 162 -18.34 -3.83 -1.19
N ARG A 163 -19.10 -2.75 -1.36
CA ARG A 163 -19.76 -2.42 -2.64
C ARG A 163 -18.74 -2.16 -3.75
N TYR A 164 -17.61 -1.56 -3.44
CA TYR A 164 -16.56 -1.23 -4.40
C TYR A 164 -15.52 -2.34 -4.52
N ALA A 165 -15.41 -3.22 -3.52
CA ALA A 165 -14.45 -4.32 -3.45
C ALA A 165 -13.01 -3.89 -3.85
N PRO A 166 -12.41 -2.86 -3.19
CA PRO A 166 -11.07 -2.41 -3.50
C PRO A 166 -10.03 -3.44 -3.07
N ASP A 167 -8.89 -3.49 -3.78
CA ASP A 167 -7.73 -4.29 -3.39
C ASP A 167 -7.03 -3.68 -2.17
N TYR A 168 -6.95 -2.33 -2.11
CA TYR A 168 -6.34 -1.63 -0.98
C TYR A 168 -7.20 -0.46 -0.50
N LEU A 169 -7.11 -0.21 0.81
CA LEU A 169 -7.64 0.98 1.49
C LEU A 169 -6.48 1.92 1.80
N VAL A 170 -6.66 3.20 1.50
CA VAL A 170 -5.64 4.24 1.70
C VAL A 170 -6.15 5.26 2.69
N LEU A 171 -5.55 5.33 3.88
CA LEU A 171 -5.86 6.34 4.89
C LEU A 171 -5.08 7.62 4.58
N ALA A 172 -5.67 8.50 3.77
CA ALA A 172 -5.10 9.79 3.40
C ALA A 172 -5.50 10.86 4.42
N LYS A 173 -4.85 10.87 5.59
CA LYS A 173 -5.22 11.71 6.74
C LYS A 173 -6.62 11.36 7.29
N TYR A 174 -6.91 10.08 7.40
CA TYR A 174 -8.10 9.60 8.08
C TYR A 174 -7.86 9.59 9.59
N MET A 175 -8.34 10.63 10.27
CA MET A 175 -8.01 10.92 11.67
C MET A 175 -8.90 10.18 12.69
N ARG A 176 -9.26 8.93 12.40
CA ARG A 176 -9.99 8.05 13.32
C ARG A 176 -9.25 6.73 13.46
N VAL A 177 -9.15 6.27 14.71
CA VAL A 177 -8.57 4.95 15.00
C VAL A 177 -9.56 3.88 14.55
N LEU A 178 -9.13 2.94 13.74
CA LEU A 178 -9.92 1.81 13.28
C LEU A 178 -10.06 0.75 14.38
N SER A 179 -11.20 0.07 14.45
CA SER A 179 -11.37 -1.05 15.39
C SER A 179 -10.58 -2.28 14.96
N PRO A 180 -10.26 -3.20 15.89
CA PRO A 180 -9.64 -4.49 15.53
C PRO A 180 -10.47 -5.25 14.50
N ARG A 181 -11.81 -5.26 14.62
CA ARG A 181 -12.72 -5.89 13.65
C ARG A 181 -12.52 -5.35 12.23
N PHE A 182 -12.37 -4.01 12.11
CA PHE A 182 -12.14 -3.37 10.82
C PHE A 182 -10.76 -3.74 10.26
N VAL A 183 -9.72 -3.65 11.09
CA VAL A 183 -8.34 -3.96 10.69
C VAL A 183 -8.19 -5.42 10.24
N GLU A 184 -8.76 -6.36 11.00
CA GLU A 184 -8.72 -7.79 10.68
C GLU A 184 -9.46 -8.12 9.37
N ARG A 185 -10.62 -7.47 9.11
CA ARG A 185 -11.36 -7.66 7.86
C ARG A 185 -10.57 -7.29 6.62
N TYR A 186 -9.73 -6.27 6.71
CA TYR A 186 -8.91 -5.76 5.61
C TYR A 186 -7.41 -5.91 5.91
N ALA A 187 -7.03 -6.96 6.64
CA ALA A 187 -5.65 -7.22 7.05
C ALA A 187 -4.69 -7.18 5.85
N HIS A 188 -3.54 -6.53 6.02
CA HIS A 188 -2.50 -6.33 5.00
C HIS A 188 -2.92 -5.51 3.76
N ARG A 189 -4.13 -4.93 3.77
CA ARG A 189 -4.65 -4.12 2.67
C ARG A 189 -4.90 -2.66 3.03
N ILE A 190 -4.62 -2.23 4.26
CA ILE A 190 -4.79 -0.86 4.70
C ILE A 190 -3.43 -0.18 4.78
N ILE A 191 -3.26 0.91 4.04
CA ILE A 191 -2.04 1.72 4.02
C ILE A 191 -2.37 3.08 4.65
N ASN A 192 -1.59 3.48 5.65
CA ASN A 192 -1.74 4.74 6.35
C ASN A 192 -0.57 5.68 6.12
N ILE A 193 -0.84 6.98 6.06
CA ILE A 193 0.18 8.02 6.20
C ILE A 193 0.17 8.60 7.61
N HIS A 194 1.24 8.40 8.34
CA HIS A 194 1.46 8.98 9.65
C HIS A 194 2.39 10.19 9.55
N HIS A 195 2.00 11.29 10.20
CA HIS A 195 2.65 12.59 10.09
C HIS A 195 3.82 12.77 11.07
N SER A 196 4.61 11.70 11.27
CA SER A 196 5.90 11.75 11.93
C SER A 196 6.85 10.69 11.36
N PHE A 197 8.13 10.82 11.69
CA PHE A 197 9.14 9.80 11.42
C PHE A 197 9.07 8.74 12.53
N LEU A 198 8.25 7.71 12.32
CA LEU A 198 8.08 6.62 13.28
C LEU A 198 9.43 5.92 13.57
N PRO A 199 9.69 5.50 14.82
CA PRO A 199 8.77 5.48 15.96
C PRO A 199 8.75 6.78 16.80
N ALA A 200 9.23 7.91 16.30
CA ALA A 200 9.22 9.18 17.01
C ALA A 200 7.87 9.90 16.93
N PHE A 201 7.48 10.57 18.01
CA PHE A 201 6.28 11.43 18.09
C PHE A 201 4.97 10.73 17.74
N ILE A 202 4.74 9.56 18.35
CA ILE A 202 3.47 8.82 18.26
C ILE A 202 2.33 9.67 18.87
N GLY A 203 1.15 9.60 18.27
CA GLY A 203 -0.07 10.22 18.77
C GLY A 203 -0.37 11.61 18.20
N ALA A 204 -1.09 12.44 18.96
CA ALA A 204 -1.64 13.70 18.48
C ALA A 204 -0.62 14.84 18.40
N GLN A 205 -0.77 15.71 17.39
CA GLN A 205 0.01 16.95 17.20
C GLN A 205 1.55 16.77 17.15
N PRO A 206 2.10 15.85 16.36
CA PRO A 206 3.54 15.54 16.34
C PRO A 206 4.40 16.74 15.97
N TYR A 207 3.95 17.65 15.10
CA TYR A 207 4.69 18.88 14.77
C TYR A 207 4.83 19.85 15.95
N LYS A 208 3.81 19.90 16.83
CA LYS A 208 3.91 20.69 18.06
C LYS A 208 4.87 20.05 19.06
N GLN A 209 4.82 18.73 19.18
CA GLN A 209 5.78 17.98 20.00
C GLN A 209 7.22 18.16 19.48
N ALA A 210 7.41 18.05 18.17
CA ALA A 210 8.70 18.24 17.49
C ALA A 210 9.26 19.65 17.74
N TYR A 211 8.44 20.69 17.60
CA TYR A 211 8.81 22.07 17.88
C TYR A 211 9.23 22.25 19.34
N GLN A 212 8.39 21.80 20.29
CA GLN A 212 8.70 21.90 21.74
C GLN A 212 9.98 21.16 22.13
N ARG A 213 10.27 20.03 21.45
CA ARG A 213 11.51 19.26 21.68
C ARG A 213 12.73 19.89 21.03
N GLY A 214 12.56 20.83 20.10
CA GLY A 214 13.64 21.48 19.37
C GLY A 214 14.39 20.55 18.42
N VAL A 215 13.68 19.62 17.78
CA VAL A 215 14.26 18.67 16.82
C VAL A 215 14.86 19.38 15.61
N LYS A 216 15.74 18.69 14.89
CA LYS A 216 16.41 19.22 13.68
C LYS A 216 15.89 18.58 12.40
N ILE A 217 15.03 17.57 12.52
CA ILE A 217 14.35 16.92 11.39
C ILE A 217 12.91 16.66 11.77
N ILE A 218 12.03 16.71 10.77
CA ILE A 218 10.65 16.21 10.82
C ILE A 218 10.43 15.28 9.64
N GLY A 219 9.39 14.47 9.65
CA GLY A 219 9.15 13.53 8.55
C GLY A 219 7.77 12.94 8.56
N ALA A 220 7.57 12.00 7.67
CA ALA A 220 6.34 11.21 7.56
C ALA A 220 6.66 9.75 7.30
N THR A 221 5.74 8.87 7.67
CA THR A 221 5.85 7.43 7.51
C THR A 221 4.58 6.88 6.88
N ALA A 222 4.71 6.14 5.78
CA ALA A 222 3.64 5.31 5.24
C ALA A 222 3.87 3.85 5.65
N HIS A 223 2.86 3.22 6.21
CA HIS A 223 2.95 1.87 6.76
C HIS A 223 1.64 1.09 6.55
N PHE A 224 1.71 -0.21 6.62
CA PHE A 224 0.50 -1.03 6.74
C PHE A 224 -0.13 -0.86 8.13
N VAL A 225 -1.45 -0.86 8.19
CA VAL A 225 -2.18 -0.75 9.46
C VAL A 225 -2.30 -2.13 10.10
N THR A 226 -2.02 -2.21 11.39
CA THR A 226 -2.22 -3.35 12.28
C THR A 226 -3.11 -2.96 13.44
N ASN A 227 -3.40 -3.90 14.35
CA ASN A 227 -4.16 -3.60 15.57
C ASN A 227 -3.38 -2.71 16.55
N ASP A 228 -2.05 -2.72 16.46
CA ASP A 228 -1.19 -1.84 17.24
C ASP A 228 -1.05 -0.50 16.52
N LEU A 229 -1.49 0.57 17.19
CA LEU A 229 -1.58 1.91 16.59
C LEU A 229 -0.19 2.41 16.16
N ASP A 230 -0.07 2.75 14.88
CA ASP A 230 1.13 3.29 14.25
C ASP A 230 2.39 2.37 14.34
N GLU A 231 2.21 1.08 14.65
CA GLU A 231 3.30 0.10 14.80
C GLU A 231 3.39 -0.92 13.64
N GLY A 232 2.57 -0.77 12.61
CA GLY A 232 2.56 -1.68 11.47
C GLY A 232 3.80 -1.56 10.56
N PRO A 233 4.01 -2.55 9.66
CA PRO A 233 5.17 -2.62 8.77
C PRO A 233 5.34 -1.36 7.93
N ILE A 234 6.52 -0.74 8.01
CA ILE A 234 6.84 0.51 7.32
C ILE A 234 7.16 0.25 5.85
N ILE A 235 6.46 0.98 4.95
CA ILE A 235 6.63 0.89 3.50
C ILE A 235 7.60 1.96 3.00
N ALA A 236 7.40 3.21 3.41
CA ALA A 236 8.23 4.33 3.00
C ALA A 236 8.31 5.40 4.09
N GLN A 237 9.46 6.03 4.20
CA GLN A 237 9.69 7.16 5.10
C GLN A 237 10.50 8.24 4.40
N SER A 238 10.29 9.49 4.82
CA SER A 238 11.14 10.60 4.44
C SER A 238 11.23 11.63 5.55
N VAL A 239 12.36 12.34 5.60
CA VAL A 239 12.61 13.42 6.55
C VAL A 239 13.08 14.67 5.83
N ILE A 240 12.80 15.83 6.44
CA ILE A 240 13.33 17.12 6.01
C ILE A 240 13.96 17.86 7.20
N PRO A 241 14.99 18.69 6.96
CA PRO A 241 15.61 19.50 8.00
C PRO A 241 14.66 20.62 8.44
N VAL A 242 14.73 20.93 9.74
CA VAL A 242 14.10 22.10 10.37
C VAL A 242 15.08 22.73 11.35
N ASP A 243 14.89 24.00 11.64
CA ASP A 243 15.74 24.75 12.57
C ASP A 243 14.91 25.67 13.50
N HIS A 244 15.61 26.51 14.26
CA HIS A 244 15.01 27.40 15.25
C HIS A 244 14.16 28.54 14.65
N THR A 245 14.24 28.77 13.34
CA THR A 245 13.46 29.79 12.65
C THR A 245 12.06 29.29 12.28
N HIS A 246 11.86 27.97 12.30
CA HIS A 246 10.56 27.36 11.98
C HIS A 246 9.68 27.28 13.21
N SER A 247 8.47 27.87 13.13
CA SER A 247 7.41 27.65 14.12
C SER A 247 6.77 26.25 13.96
N ALA A 248 5.94 25.84 14.90
CA ALA A 248 5.16 24.61 14.79
C ALA A 248 4.21 24.62 13.56
N ALA A 249 3.72 25.79 13.17
CA ALA A 249 2.88 25.96 11.98
C ALA A 249 3.70 25.78 10.67
N ASP A 250 4.91 26.33 10.63
CA ASP A 250 5.84 26.12 9.49
C ASP A 250 6.23 24.66 9.36
N MET A 251 6.53 23.99 10.48
CA MET A 251 6.82 22.56 10.48
C MET A 251 5.63 21.75 9.96
N ALA A 252 4.40 22.08 10.37
CA ALA A 252 3.20 21.42 9.87
C ALA A 252 2.97 21.67 8.37
N GLN A 253 3.24 22.89 7.88
CA GLN A 253 3.13 23.21 6.46
C GLN A 253 4.13 22.39 5.62
N ARG A 254 5.40 22.37 6.02
CA ARG A 254 6.46 21.58 5.36
C ARG A 254 6.20 20.08 5.47
N GLY A 255 5.65 19.63 6.60
CA GLY A 255 5.27 18.24 6.84
C GLY A 255 4.22 17.76 5.84
N ARG A 256 3.23 18.58 5.48
CA ARG A 256 2.23 18.23 4.45
C ARG A 256 2.87 17.91 3.09
N ASP A 257 3.95 18.59 2.71
CA ASP A 257 4.66 18.30 1.46
C ASP A 257 5.39 16.95 1.51
N VAL A 258 5.93 16.59 2.66
CA VAL A 258 6.55 15.27 2.88
C VAL A 258 5.49 14.17 2.90
N GLU A 259 4.38 14.38 3.63
CA GLU A 259 3.30 13.39 3.77
C GLU A 259 2.74 12.95 2.41
N LYS A 260 2.41 13.90 1.52
CA LYS A 260 1.88 13.58 0.18
C LYS A 260 2.88 12.78 -0.67
N THR A 261 4.17 13.14 -0.61
CA THR A 261 5.22 12.46 -1.38
C THR A 261 5.48 11.05 -0.87
N VAL A 262 5.54 10.87 0.46
CA VAL A 262 5.76 9.56 1.10
C VAL A 262 4.60 8.61 0.83
N LEU A 263 3.35 9.11 0.93
CA LEU A 263 2.17 8.28 0.63
C LEU A 263 2.15 7.85 -0.83
N ALA A 264 2.39 8.77 -1.77
CA ALA A 264 2.43 8.47 -3.20
C ALA A 264 3.53 7.45 -3.54
N ARG A 265 4.74 7.58 -2.94
CA ARG A 265 5.83 6.59 -3.11
C ARG A 265 5.44 5.22 -2.55
N ALA A 266 4.89 5.18 -1.34
CA ALA A 266 4.47 3.92 -0.73
C ALA A 266 3.42 3.19 -1.57
N LEU A 267 2.42 3.92 -2.06
CA LEU A 267 1.40 3.36 -2.94
C LEU A 267 2.01 2.85 -4.24
N LYS A 268 2.90 3.59 -4.88
CA LYS A 268 3.58 3.14 -6.09
C LYS A 268 4.29 1.80 -5.86
N LEU A 269 5.05 1.67 -4.76
CA LEU A 269 5.76 0.43 -4.41
C LEU A 269 4.80 -0.75 -4.21
N VAL A 270 3.68 -0.54 -3.52
CA VAL A 270 2.69 -1.60 -3.28
C VAL A 270 1.96 -1.98 -4.56
N LEU A 271 1.51 -1.00 -5.34
CA LEU A 271 0.74 -1.21 -6.57
C LEU A 271 1.58 -1.82 -7.71
N GLU A 272 2.90 -1.57 -7.71
CA GLU A 272 3.86 -2.22 -8.60
C GLU A 272 4.36 -3.58 -8.06
N GLU A 273 3.74 -4.08 -7.00
CA GLU A 273 4.06 -5.37 -6.37
C GLU A 273 5.53 -5.52 -5.96
N ARG A 274 6.14 -4.44 -5.47
CA ARG A 274 7.54 -4.38 -5.00
C ARG A 274 7.69 -4.62 -3.50
N VAL A 275 6.59 -4.91 -2.80
CA VAL A 275 6.53 -4.97 -1.33
C VAL A 275 6.20 -6.37 -0.87
N PHE A 276 7.01 -6.94 0.03
CA PHE A 276 6.73 -8.19 0.73
C PHE A 276 6.70 -7.95 2.23
N LEU A 277 5.77 -8.59 2.92
CA LEU A 277 5.71 -8.59 4.38
C LEU A 277 6.59 -9.70 4.95
N CYS A 278 7.42 -9.36 5.94
CA CYS A 278 8.25 -10.29 6.70
C CYS A 278 8.10 -9.98 8.19
N GLY A 279 7.13 -10.60 8.84
CA GLY A 279 6.73 -10.22 10.20
C GLY A 279 6.28 -8.75 10.23
N ASN A 280 6.87 -7.95 11.12
CA ASN A 280 6.62 -6.49 11.19
C ASN A 280 7.59 -5.67 10.34
N ARG A 281 8.21 -6.25 9.34
CA ARG A 281 9.10 -5.57 8.40
C ARG A 281 8.58 -5.68 6.97
N VAL A 282 9.01 -4.76 6.13
CA VAL A 282 8.78 -4.81 4.69
C VAL A 282 10.11 -5.07 3.98
N ILE A 283 10.12 -6.04 3.07
CA ILE A 283 11.18 -6.23 2.09
C ILE A 283 10.77 -5.51 0.81
N LEU A 284 11.63 -4.61 0.33
CA LEU A 284 11.39 -3.79 -0.86
C LEU A 284 12.33 -4.21 -1.99
N PHE A 285 11.77 -4.36 -3.18
CA PHE A 285 12.53 -4.50 -4.43
C PHE A 285 12.36 -3.23 -5.27
N GLU A 286 13.35 -2.34 -5.20
CA GLU A 286 13.39 -1.07 -5.97
C GLU A 286 14.05 -1.22 -7.35
#